data_033a706761b91498b302c68b1bd96fe3
#
_entry.id   033a706761b91498b302c68b1bd96fe3
#
_cell.length_a   1.000
_cell.length_b   1.000
_cell.length_c   1.000
_cell.angle_alpha   90.00
_cell.angle_beta   90.00
_cell.angle_gamma   90.00
#
_symmetry.space_group_name_H-M   'P 1'
#
loop_
_entity.id
_entity.type
_entity.pdbx_description
1 polymer ?
#
loop_
_entity_poly.entity_id
_entity_poly.type
_entity_poly.pdbx_seq_one_letter_code
_entity_poly.pdbx_strand_id
1 'polypeptide(L)'
;MTAQNGTRQWMKVLLSLAAVFVCFCTLFAHTGEAKGKLHRLTHIETSMTEVDSRAALRIEIAVKRPGLSYALSERWHPEDQLLIELEDVEFDKKFPKEVLLSGGTAEKLAVIPRENNRAALRIYAGQNLARADAYRIYTIPEDTQAKTPERLVIELFSDGGNVFGRAVQGHTVVIDPGHGGSDSGAIGFSGVREKDVTLAVALRTEALLRAAGAEVVMTRTHDTDVAHAGSSASGELQARVDVSRAHPEAELFLSIHCNAFSNPEANGMETYYYPKTDADERFAALLNQELAEAGGLYNRGVKYAKFYVMRHSEIPASLVELGFLSNPREEALLASAEYQEKMAEAIFRAIVHYFE
;
A
#
# COMPACT_ATOMS: atom_id res chain seq x y z
N MET A 1 36.57 57.76 5.24
CA MET A 1 35.22 57.89 5.77
C MET A 1 34.32 57.09 4.87
N THR A 2 33.85 56.11 5.40
CA THR A 2 32.68 55.28 5.55
C THR A 2 32.88 53.87 4.98
N ALA A 3 33.34 52.94 5.84
CA ALA A 3 33.21 51.50 5.65
C ALA A 3 33.04 50.86 7.05
N GLN A 4 31.86 51.07 7.65
CA GLN A 4 31.49 50.37 8.90
C GLN A 4 29.97 50.37 9.06
N ASN A 5 29.22 49.63 8.25
CA ASN A 5 27.81 49.32 8.54
C ASN A 5 27.26 48.06 7.90
N GLY A 6 28.12 47.19 7.32
CA GLY A 6 27.69 45.95 6.67
C GLY A 6 27.70 44.67 7.55
N THR A 7 28.37 44.69 8.68
CA THR A 7 28.63 43.49 9.49
C THR A 7 27.68 43.22 10.66
N ARG A 8 26.77 44.15 10.95
CA ARG A 8 25.81 43.97 12.06
C ARG A 8 24.43 43.39 11.66
N GLN A 9 24.16 43.27 10.38
CA GLN A 9 22.86 42.75 9.92
C GLN A 9 22.89 41.26 9.61
N TRP A 10 24.08 40.69 9.36
CA TRP A 10 24.23 39.25 9.10
C TRP A 10 24.37 38.39 10.36
N MET A 11 24.70 38.99 11.49
CA MET A 11 24.81 38.29 12.77
C MET A 11 23.48 38.14 13.51
N LYS A 12 22.41 38.80 13.06
CA LYS A 12 21.04 38.60 13.61
C LYS A 12 20.20 37.57 12.86
N VAL A 13 20.61 37.16 11.69
CA VAL A 13 19.91 36.13 10.89
C VAL A 13 20.48 34.71 11.17
N LEU A 14 21.71 34.61 11.66
CA LEU A 14 22.35 33.35 12.05
C LEU A 14 22.03 32.88 13.46
N LEU A 15 21.39 33.71 14.29
CA LEU A 15 20.95 33.36 15.65
C LEU A 15 19.48 32.93 15.73
N SER A 16 18.70 32.99 14.64
CA SER A 16 17.31 32.55 14.59
C SER A 16 17.10 31.20 13.91
N LEU A 17 18.16 30.57 13.36
CA LEU A 17 18.11 29.24 12.77
C LEU A 17 18.78 28.14 13.60
N ALA A 18 19.35 28.52 14.78
CA ALA A 18 19.96 27.56 15.71
C ALA A 18 19.08 27.25 16.94
N ALA A 19 17.84 27.75 16.99
CA ALA A 19 16.96 27.61 18.16
C ALA A 19 15.77 26.63 17.92
N VAL A 20 15.77 25.82 16.88
CA VAL A 20 14.73 24.80 16.64
C VAL A 20 15.28 23.38 16.72
N PHE A 21 16.57 23.20 17.04
CA PHE A 21 17.19 21.87 17.14
C PHE A 21 17.68 21.51 18.54
N VAL A 22 17.11 22.11 19.59
CA VAL A 22 17.41 21.71 20.99
C VAL A 22 16.09 21.71 21.76
N CYS A 23 15.37 20.64 21.70
CA CYS A 23 14.56 20.17 22.80
C CYS A 23 13.92 18.82 22.40
N PHE A 24 14.55 17.74 22.78
CA PHE A 24 14.01 16.59 23.47
C PHE A 24 15.13 15.55 23.66
N CYS A 25 16.25 16.01 24.24
CA CYS A 25 17.07 15.14 25.07
C CYS A 25 16.77 15.55 26.52
N THR A 26 15.62 15.19 27.04
CA THR A 26 15.42 15.19 28.49
C THR A 26 16.11 13.97 29.04
N LEU A 27 17.20 14.27 29.74
CA LEU A 27 17.89 13.44 30.68
C LEU A 27 16.96 12.41 31.36
N PHE A 28 17.14 11.14 31.04
CA PHE A 28 16.85 10.09 32.01
C PHE A 28 18.08 10.01 32.96
N ALA A 29 17.96 10.69 34.07
CA ALA A 29 18.85 10.45 35.19
C ALA A 29 18.67 9.00 35.64
N HIS A 30 19.70 8.17 35.46
CA HIS A 30 19.81 6.88 36.09
C HIS A 30 19.89 7.08 37.60
N THR A 31 18.74 7.12 38.25
CA THR A 31 18.63 6.80 39.68
C THR A 31 18.47 5.29 39.76
N GLY A 32 19.43 4.63 40.38
CA GLY A 32 19.34 3.18 40.63
C GLY A 32 18.12 2.89 41.49
N GLU A 33 17.07 2.33 40.87
CA GLU A 33 15.82 2.01 41.51
C GLU A 33 15.51 0.54 41.49
N ALA A 34 14.87 0.12 42.57
CA ALA A 34 14.27 -1.19 42.74
C ALA A 34 13.57 -1.64 41.45
N LYS A 35 13.87 -2.88 40.99
CA LYS A 35 13.18 -3.49 39.84
C LYS A 35 11.68 -3.42 40.05
N GLY A 36 11.03 -2.40 39.46
CA GLY A 36 9.59 -2.28 39.37
C GLY A 36 9.02 -3.56 38.73
N LYS A 37 7.82 -3.93 39.13
CA LYS A 37 7.13 -5.06 38.50
C LYS A 37 6.76 -4.65 37.09
N LEU A 38 7.22 -5.43 36.09
CA LEU A 38 6.97 -5.17 34.68
C LEU A 38 5.48 -5.16 34.32
N HIS A 39 5.09 -4.31 33.40
CA HIS A 39 3.76 -4.25 32.80
C HIS A 39 3.57 -5.45 31.88
N ARG A 40 2.57 -6.30 32.15
CA ARG A 40 2.35 -7.51 31.36
C ARG A 40 1.29 -7.26 30.29
N LEU A 41 1.69 -7.34 29.03
CA LEU A 41 0.78 -7.32 27.89
C LEU A 41 0.15 -8.70 27.72
N THR A 42 -1.19 -8.78 27.67
CA THR A 42 -1.90 -10.08 27.77
C THR A 42 -2.62 -10.50 26.51
N HIS A 43 -3.26 -9.60 25.80
CA HIS A 43 -3.93 -9.85 24.52
C HIS A 43 -4.12 -8.56 23.72
N ILE A 44 -4.40 -8.72 22.45
CA ILE A 44 -4.71 -7.65 21.52
C ILE A 44 -6.11 -7.92 20.95
N GLU A 45 -6.96 -6.90 20.97
CA GLU A 45 -8.26 -6.90 20.31
C GLU A 45 -8.29 -5.82 19.25
N THR A 46 -8.97 -6.08 18.12
CA THR A 46 -9.14 -5.13 17.02
C THR A 46 -10.61 -5.04 16.64
N SER A 47 -11.08 -3.84 16.37
CA SER A 47 -12.46 -3.59 15.95
C SER A 47 -12.56 -2.34 15.10
N MET A 48 -13.53 -2.31 14.20
CA MET A 48 -13.95 -1.06 13.56
C MET A 48 -14.92 -0.34 14.50
N THR A 49 -14.74 0.96 14.68
CA THR A 49 -15.56 1.79 15.57
C THR A 49 -15.79 3.16 14.93
N GLU A 50 -16.69 3.93 15.52
CA GLU A 50 -16.90 5.34 15.19
C GLU A 50 -16.47 6.20 16.38
N VAL A 51 -15.61 7.19 16.14
CA VAL A 51 -15.08 8.13 17.13
C VAL A 51 -15.24 9.55 16.59
N ASP A 52 -16.00 10.39 17.28
CA ASP A 52 -16.29 11.76 16.83
C ASP A 52 -16.85 11.83 15.39
N SER A 53 -17.76 10.92 15.06
CA SER A 53 -18.36 10.73 13.71
C SER A 53 -17.35 10.34 12.63
N ARG A 54 -16.24 9.76 13.01
CA ARG A 54 -15.17 9.27 12.14
C ARG A 54 -15.03 7.76 12.31
N ALA A 55 -14.99 7.02 11.20
CA ALA A 55 -14.67 5.61 11.26
C ALA A 55 -13.20 5.40 11.64
N ALA A 56 -12.92 4.49 12.54
CA ALA A 56 -11.58 4.18 13.00
C ALA A 56 -11.36 2.67 13.19
N LEU A 57 -10.18 2.20 12.82
CA LEU A 57 -9.68 0.91 13.27
C LEU A 57 -9.13 1.09 14.68
N ARG A 58 -9.74 0.43 15.65
CA ARG A 58 -9.34 0.47 17.04
C ARG A 58 -8.58 -0.79 17.41
N ILE A 59 -7.39 -0.60 17.99
CA ILE A 59 -6.53 -1.66 18.51
C ILE A 59 -6.42 -1.45 20.01
N GLU A 60 -6.83 -2.44 20.81
CA GLU A 60 -6.75 -2.41 22.26
C GLU A 60 -5.78 -3.47 22.75
N ILE A 61 -4.78 -3.07 23.54
CA ILE A 61 -3.78 -3.94 24.14
C ILE A 61 -3.99 -3.96 25.66
N ALA A 62 -4.40 -5.08 26.19
CA ALA A 62 -4.65 -5.21 27.62
C ALA A 62 -3.36 -5.32 28.42
N VAL A 63 -3.25 -4.53 29.48
CA VAL A 63 -2.08 -4.38 30.34
C VAL A 63 -2.42 -4.78 31.75
N LYS A 64 -1.79 -5.83 32.27
CA LYS A 64 -1.79 -6.13 33.69
C LYS A 64 -0.71 -5.32 34.38
N ARG A 65 -1.05 -4.74 35.51
CA ARG A 65 -0.26 -3.76 36.26
C ARG A 65 -0.24 -2.40 35.56
N PRO A 66 -1.12 -1.50 36.00
CA PRO A 66 -1.35 -0.22 35.37
C PRO A 66 -0.14 0.71 35.46
N GLY A 67 -0.17 1.77 34.63
CA GLY A 67 0.87 2.78 34.57
C GLY A 67 1.83 2.62 33.40
N LEU A 68 1.42 1.89 32.33
CA LEU A 68 2.21 1.75 31.12
C LEU A 68 2.58 3.11 30.52
N SER A 69 3.87 3.31 30.29
CA SER A 69 4.38 4.44 29.54
C SER A 69 4.77 4.04 28.11
N TYR A 70 4.60 4.97 27.17
CA TYR A 70 4.96 4.75 25.78
C TYR A 70 5.54 6.03 25.17
N ALA A 71 6.38 5.85 24.16
CA ALA A 71 6.90 6.95 23.35
C ALA A 71 6.59 6.70 21.87
N LEU A 72 6.30 7.76 21.14
CA LEU A 72 6.04 7.71 19.72
C LEU A 72 7.33 8.01 18.94
N SER A 73 7.60 7.18 17.94
CA SER A 73 8.60 7.44 16.93
C SER A 73 7.96 7.25 15.56
N GLU A 74 7.67 8.33 14.89
CA GLU A 74 7.07 8.32 13.57
C GLU A 74 8.16 8.12 12.52
N ARG A 75 7.92 7.23 11.56
CA ARG A 75 8.79 7.03 10.41
C ARG A 75 7.96 7.10 9.14
N TRP A 76 8.27 8.06 8.27
CA TRP A 76 7.46 8.43 7.11
C TRP A 76 7.95 7.86 5.78
N HIS A 77 9.07 7.11 5.71
CA HIS A 77 9.52 6.51 4.44
C HIS A 77 10.56 5.39 4.67
N PRO A 78 10.60 4.36 3.82
CA PRO A 78 9.85 4.07 2.59
C PRO A 78 8.48 3.42 2.80
N GLU A 79 8.11 3.11 4.03
CA GLU A 79 6.84 2.51 4.44
C GLU A 79 6.21 3.40 5.50
N ASP A 80 4.98 3.83 5.32
CA ASP A 80 4.23 4.55 6.34
C ASP A 80 4.07 3.65 7.57
N GLN A 81 4.84 3.92 8.61
CA GLN A 81 4.90 3.13 9.83
C GLN A 81 4.71 3.99 11.05
N LEU A 82 3.83 3.56 11.94
CA LEU A 82 3.74 4.08 13.28
C LEU A 82 4.51 3.17 14.22
N LEU A 83 5.53 3.70 14.89
CA LEU A 83 6.34 2.98 15.85
C LEU A 83 6.07 3.51 17.25
N ILE A 84 5.62 2.63 18.15
CA ILE A 84 5.31 2.92 19.54
C ILE A 84 6.31 2.13 20.39
N GLU A 85 7.20 2.83 21.07
CA GLU A 85 8.16 2.20 21.99
C GLU A 85 7.53 2.08 23.39
N LEU A 86 7.68 0.89 23.96
CA LEU A 86 7.18 0.54 25.29
C LEU A 86 8.36 0.22 26.22
N GLU A 87 8.28 0.68 27.45
CA GLU A 87 9.29 0.40 28.48
C GLU A 87 8.71 -0.45 29.61
N ASP A 88 9.59 -1.18 30.31
CA ASP A 88 9.25 -2.06 31.44
C ASP A 88 8.12 -3.05 31.16
N VAL A 89 8.11 -3.66 29.97
CA VAL A 89 7.08 -4.59 29.53
C VAL A 89 7.55 -6.05 29.53
N GLU A 90 6.61 -6.95 29.79
CA GLU A 90 6.72 -8.39 29.56
C GLU A 90 5.49 -8.89 28.81
N PHE A 91 5.61 -10.00 28.11
CA PHE A 91 4.52 -10.57 27.33
C PHE A 91 3.95 -11.82 27.99
N ASP A 92 2.64 -11.98 27.89
CA ASP A 92 2.02 -13.27 28.21
C ASP A 92 2.49 -14.33 27.19
N LYS A 93 2.53 -15.62 27.62
CA LYS A 93 3.02 -16.72 26.78
C LYS A 93 2.30 -16.86 25.44
N LYS A 94 1.04 -16.43 25.36
CA LYS A 94 0.21 -16.49 24.16
C LYS A 94 0.07 -15.14 23.46
N PHE A 95 0.82 -14.12 23.87
CA PHE A 95 0.75 -12.80 23.23
C PHE A 95 1.21 -12.91 21.78
N PRO A 96 0.43 -12.39 20.81
CA PRO A 96 0.76 -12.52 19.39
C PRO A 96 2.01 -11.72 19.04
N LYS A 97 2.83 -12.24 18.13
CA LYS A 97 3.99 -11.52 17.58
C LYS A 97 3.59 -10.61 16.42
N GLU A 98 2.48 -10.94 15.78
CA GLU A 98 1.93 -10.20 14.65
C GLU A 98 0.41 -10.36 14.65
N VAL A 99 -0.30 -9.30 14.27
CA VAL A 99 -1.76 -9.29 14.09
C VAL A 99 -2.04 -8.67 12.74
N LEU A 100 -2.72 -9.40 11.87
CA LEU A 100 -3.24 -8.85 10.62
C LEU A 100 -4.41 -7.92 10.94
N LEU A 101 -4.40 -6.74 10.36
CA LEU A 101 -5.40 -5.72 10.57
C LEU A 101 -6.35 -5.67 9.37
N SER A 102 -7.61 -5.48 9.63
CA SER A 102 -8.64 -5.39 8.59
C SER A 102 -9.24 -4.00 8.58
N GLY A 103 -9.66 -3.52 7.40
CA GLY A 103 -10.35 -2.22 7.28
C GLY A 103 -9.60 -1.18 6.45
N GLY A 104 -8.50 -1.55 5.74
CA GLY A 104 -7.83 -0.69 4.77
C GLY A 104 -6.98 0.45 5.36
N THR A 105 -7.06 0.68 6.69
CA THR A 105 -6.32 1.75 7.38
C THR A 105 -4.89 1.33 7.73
N ALA A 106 -4.70 0.05 7.98
CA ALA A 106 -3.40 -0.56 8.26
C ALA A 106 -3.43 -2.04 7.90
N GLU A 107 -2.28 -2.59 7.52
CA GLU A 107 -2.14 -3.97 7.09
C GLU A 107 -1.88 -4.91 8.27
N LYS A 108 -0.96 -4.53 9.16
CA LYS A 108 -0.57 -5.35 10.29
C LYS A 108 0.04 -4.56 11.45
N LEU A 109 -0.05 -5.15 12.63
CA LEU A 109 0.70 -4.78 13.82
C LEU A 109 1.75 -5.85 14.09
N ALA A 110 3.02 -5.48 14.13
CA ALA A 110 4.11 -6.35 14.56
C ALA A 110 4.59 -5.97 15.97
N VAL A 111 4.81 -6.97 16.81
CA VAL A 111 5.33 -6.82 18.17
C VAL A 111 6.79 -7.20 18.17
N ILE A 112 7.67 -6.25 18.44
CA ILE A 112 9.13 -6.38 18.34
C ILE A 112 9.72 -6.30 19.75
N PRO A 113 10.06 -7.43 20.39
CA PRO A 113 10.78 -7.41 21.65
C PRO A 113 12.16 -6.72 21.49
N ARG A 114 12.53 -5.97 22.52
CA ARG A 114 13.80 -5.27 22.64
C ARG A 114 14.54 -5.73 23.90
N GLU A 115 15.80 -5.39 24.00
CA GLU A 115 16.58 -5.62 25.23
C GLU A 115 16.05 -4.77 26.40
N ASN A 116 16.38 -5.17 27.64
CA ASN A 116 16.05 -4.45 28.85
C ASN A 116 14.54 -4.24 29.09
N ASN A 117 13.73 -5.30 28.85
CA ASN A 117 12.27 -5.28 29.03
C ASN A 117 11.56 -4.18 28.24
N ARG A 118 12.10 -3.81 27.09
CA ARG A 118 11.45 -2.89 26.14
C ARG A 118 10.83 -3.67 25.00
N ALA A 119 9.89 -3.02 24.31
CA ALA A 119 9.31 -3.52 23.09
C ALA A 119 8.94 -2.38 22.16
N ALA A 120 8.82 -2.65 20.87
CA ALA A 120 8.21 -1.76 19.93
C ALA A 120 6.97 -2.42 19.32
N LEU A 121 5.89 -1.64 19.24
CA LEU A 121 4.73 -1.97 18.42
C LEU A 121 4.91 -1.23 17.10
N ARG A 122 4.95 -1.98 16.01
CA ARG A 122 5.07 -1.41 14.67
C ARG A 122 3.78 -1.66 13.91
N ILE A 123 3.10 -0.59 13.55
CA ILE A 123 1.92 -0.62 12.71
C ILE A 123 2.37 -0.27 11.28
N TYR A 124 2.09 -1.15 10.34
CA TYR A 124 2.27 -0.92 8.92
C TYR A 124 0.97 -0.33 8.41
N ALA A 125 1.01 0.95 8.09
CA ALA A 125 -0.18 1.66 7.64
C ALA A 125 -0.40 1.46 6.15
N GLY A 126 -1.65 1.29 5.76
CA GLY A 126 -2.09 1.36 4.38
C GLY A 126 -2.40 2.80 3.94
N GLN A 127 -2.01 3.81 4.73
CA GLN A 127 -2.32 5.21 4.50
C GLN A 127 -1.26 6.12 5.14
N ASN A 128 -1.22 7.38 4.69
CA ASN A 128 -0.34 8.40 5.26
C ASN A 128 -0.75 8.77 6.69
N LEU A 129 0.06 8.40 7.69
CA LEU A 129 -0.13 8.75 9.09
C LEU A 129 0.51 10.09 9.48
N ALA A 130 1.14 10.83 8.54
CA ALA A 130 1.80 12.12 8.82
C ALA A 130 0.83 13.25 9.27
N ARG A 131 -0.46 13.08 9.04
CA ARG A 131 -1.45 14.04 9.50
C ARG A 131 -1.63 13.94 11.01
N ALA A 132 -1.61 15.06 11.68
CA ALA A 132 -1.77 15.16 13.14
C ALA A 132 -3.06 14.52 13.69
N ASP A 133 -4.07 14.34 12.83
CA ASP A 133 -5.37 13.76 13.16
C ASP A 133 -5.58 12.36 12.58
N ALA A 134 -4.55 11.74 11.99
CA ALA A 134 -4.65 10.42 11.37
C ALA A 134 -4.79 9.28 12.39
N TYR A 135 -4.33 9.48 13.61
CA TYR A 135 -4.43 8.52 14.69
C TYR A 135 -4.54 9.16 16.06
N ARG A 136 -4.98 8.38 17.05
CA ARG A 136 -4.89 8.71 18.48
C ARG A 136 -4.29 7.54 19.23
N ILE A 137 -3.47 7.83 20.24
CA ILE A 137 -2.95 6.82 21.17
C ILE A 137 -3.16 7.34 22.58
N TYR A 138 -3.73 6.49 23.42
CA TYR A 138 -3.99 6.81 24.81
C TYR A 138 -4.13 5.54 25.66
N THR A 139 -4.10 5.68 26.96
CA THR A 139 -4.40 4.59 27.90
C THR A 139 -5.79 4.77 28.50
N ILE A 140 -6.53 3.67 28.62
CA ILE A 140 -7.74 3.61 29.45
C ILE A 140 -7.33 2.95 30.77
N PRO A 141 -7.50 3.61 31.91
CA PRO A 141 -7.16 3.04 33.22
C PRO A 141 -7.93 1.74 33.51
N GLU A 142 -7.40 0.92 34.41
CA GLU A 142 -8.12 -0.25 34.90
C GLU A 142 -9.43 0.16 35.57
N ASP A 143 -10.49 -0.62 35.34
CA ASP A 143 -11.73 -0.52 36.10
C ASP A 143 -11.82 -1.73 37.01
N THR A 144 -11.61 -1.50 38.31
CA THR A 144 -11.64 -2.52 39.35
C THR A 144 -13.06 -3.06 39.63
N GLN A 145 -14.10 -2.26 39.35
CA GLN A 145 -15.50 -2.67 39.51
C GLN A 145 -15.93 -3.60 38.36
N ALA A 146 -15.61 -3.21 37.12
CA ALA A 146 -15.86 -4.00 35.92
C ALA A 146 -14.83 -5.14 35.73
N LYS A 147 -13.76 -5.17 36.55
CA LYS A 147 -12.63 -6.10 36.43
C LYS A 147 -11.94 -6.05 35.07
N THR A 148 -11.93 -4.90 34.43
CA THR A 148 -11.21 -4.69 33.16
C THR A 148 -9.81 -4.16 33.42
N PRO A 149 -8.76 -4.71 32.82
CA PRO A 149 -7.39 -4.21 32.96
C PRO A 149 -7.21 -2.85 32.29
N GLU A 150 -6.11 -2.16 32.62
CA GLU A 150 -5.64 -1.03 31.82
C GLU A 150 -5.46 -1.46 30.37
N ARG A 151 -5.73 -0.57 29.42
CA ARG A 151 -5.59 -0.81 27.99
C ARG A 151 -4.83 0.32 27.32
N LEU A 152 -3.82 -0.03 26.54
CA LEU A 152 -3.27 0.89 25.54
C LEU A 152 -4.18 0.82 24.32
N VAL A 153 -4.72 1.96 23.92
CA VAL A 153 -5.66 2.09 22.79
C VAL A 153 -4.98 2.87 21.68
N ILE A 154 -5.05 2.34 20.49
CA ILE A 154 -4.59 2.97 19.26
C ILE A 154 -5.79 3.04 18.32
N GLU A 155 -6.17 4.23 17.90
CA GLU A 155 -7.22 4.49 16.92
C GLU A 155 -6.58 5.04 15.66
N LEU A 156 -6.78 4.35 14.54
CA LEU A 156 -6.34 4.79 13.23
C LEU A 156 -7.58 5.22 12.46
N PHE A 157 -7.70 6.51 12.17
CA PHE A 157 -8.88 7.07 11.54
C PHE A 157 -8.89 6.81 10.04
N SER A 158 -9.95 6.14 9.58
CA SER A 158 -10.14 5.85 8.15
C SER A 158 -10.58 7.06 7.33
N ASP A 159 -10.99 8.14 7.98
CA ASP A 159 -11.37 9.43 7.37
C ASP A 159 -10.21 10.44 7.38
N GLY A 160 -9.12 10.06 7.92
CA GLY A 160 -7.93 10.35 7.22
C GLY A 160 -8.24 9.98 5.79
N GLY A 161 -9.52 9.84 5.54
CA GLY A 161 -10.24 9.22 4.52
C GLY A 161 -9.26 8.65 3.57
N ASN A 162 -9.17 7.49 3.28
CA ASN A 162 -8.53 7.09 2.08
C ASN A 162 -8.18 8.35 1.25
N VAL A 163 -7.11 9.08 1.62
CA VAL A 163 -6.65 10.22 0.81
C VAL A 163 -6.41 9.64 -0.56
N PHE A 164 -5.90 8.40 -0.58
CA PHE A 164 -5.84 7.56 -1.73
C PHE A 164 -7.23 7.27 -2.33
N GLY A 165 -8.26 6.95 -1.57
CA GLY A 165 -9.59 6.68 -2.12
C GLY A 165 -10.34 7.92 -2.60
N ARG A 166 -10.08 9.11 -2.05
CA ARG A 166 -10.72 10.34 -2.56
C ARG A 166 -10.23 10.72 -3.95
N ALA A 167 -8.98 10.47 -4.27
CA ALA A 167 -8.42 10.78 -5.58
C ALA A 167 -9.12 9.98 -6.69
N VAL A 168 -9.58 8.76 -6.41
CA VAL A 168 -10.28 7.92 -7.40
C VAL A 168 -11.80 7.96 -7.28
N GLN A 169 -12.35 8.61 -6.25
CA GLN A 169 -13.79 8.65 -6.02
C GLN A 169 -14.52 9.34 -7.18
N GLY A 170 -15.44 8.60 -7.81
CA GLY A 170 -16.23 9.08 -8.96
C GLY A 170 -15.49 9.04 -10.29
N HIS A 171 -14.20 8.64 -10.30
CA HIS A 171 -13.48 8.37 -11.54
C HIS A 171 -13.78 6.97 -12.06
N THR A 172 -13.77 6.80 -13.38
CA THR A 172 -14.03 5.53 -14.04
C THR A 172 -12.77 4.98 -14.69
N VAL A 173 -12.43 3.72 -14.34
CA VAL A 173 -11.23 3.04 -14.83
C VAL A 173 -11.62 1.74 -15.54
N VAL A 174 -11.07 1.53 -16.75
CA VAL A 174 -11.20 0.26 -17.46
C VAL A 174 -10.01 -0.63 -17.09
N ILE A 175 -10.30 -1.85 -16.63
CA ILE A 175 -9.28 -2.88 -16.37
C ILE A 175 -9.48 -4.02 -17.36
N ASP A 176 -8.40 -4.36 -18.05
CA ASP A 176 -8.33 -5.38 -19.07
C ASP A 176 -7.42 -6.53 -18.63
N PRO A 177 -7.95 -7.59 -18.00
CA PRO A 177 -7.16 -8.80 -17.75
C PRO A 177 -6.82 -9.48 -19.07
N GLY A 178 -5.54 -9.52 -19.42
CA GLY A 178 -5.07 -10.12 -20.67
C GLY A 178 -5.52 -11.57 -20.84
N HIS A 179 -5.70 -12.00 -22.10
CA HIS A 179 -6.12 -13.36 -22.46
C HIS A 179 -7.50 -13.76 -21.91
N GLY A 180 -7.83 -15.02 -21.85
CA GLY A 180 -9.10 -15.53 -21.33
C GLY A 180 -9.75 -16.53 -22.28
N GLY A 181 -10.69 -17.35 -21.77
CA GLY A 181 -11.43 -18.32 -22.55
C GLY A 181 -10.54 -19.28 -23.32
N SER A 182 -10.59 -19.20 -24.65
CA SER A 182 -9.79 -20.03 -25.55
C SER A 182 -8.31 -19.69 -25.60
N ASP A 183 -7.92 -18.47 -25.20
CA ASP A 183 -6.54 -17.99 -25.16
C ASP A 183 -5.97 -18.11 -23.74
N SER A 184 -5.05 -19.05 -23.54
CA SER A 184 -4.37 -19.20 -22.23
C SER A 184 -3.35 -18.11 -21.93
N GLY A 185 -2.89 -17.35 -22.94
CA GLY A 185 -1.67 -16.58 -22.86
C GLY A 185 -0.45 -17.51 -22.71
N ALA A 186 0.62 -16.98 -22.14
CA ALA A 186 1.79 -17.76 -21.80
C ALA A 186 1.46 -18.86 -20.77
N ILE A 187 2.18 -19.98 -20.87
CA ILE A 187 2.10 -21.08 -19.91
C ILE A 187 3.49 -21.26 -19.30
N GLY A 188 3.56 -21.17 -17.99
CA GLY A 188 4.78 -21.33 -17.23
C GLY A 188 5.26 -22.78 -17.20
N PHE A 189 6.42 -22.99 -16.60
CA PHE A 189 7.06 -24.31 -16.52
C PHE A 189 6.25 -25.32 -15.69
N SER A 190 5.58 -24.87 -14.63
CA SER A 190 4.71 -25.69 -13.79
C SER A 190 3.26 -25.74 -14.25
N GLY A 191 2.94 -25.08 -15.37
CA GLY A 191 1.61 -25.07 -15.97
C GLY A 191 0.72 -23.90 -15.54
N VAL A 192 1.26 -22.88 -14.85
CA VAL A 192 0.55 -21.64 -14.54
C VAL A 192 0.23 -20.91 -15.84
N ARG A 193 -1.03 -20.54 -16.02
CA ARG A 193 -1.49 -19.84 -17.24
C ARG A 193 -1.59 -18.35 -16.99
N GLU A 194 -1.18 -17.56 -17.94
CA GLU A 194 -1.22 -16.10 -17.87
C GLU A 194 -2.63 -15.59 -17.60
N LYS A 195 -3.63 -16.09 -18.32
CA LYS A 195 -5.04 -15.68 -18.15
C LYS A 195 -5.57 -15.81 -16.73
N ASP A 196 -5.06 -16.78 -15.95
CA ASP A 196 -5.50 -17.02 -14.57
C ASP A 196 -4.86 -15.99 -13.63
N VAL A 197 -3.58 -15.68 -13.84
CA VAL A 197 -2.84 -14.66 -13.04
C VAL A 197 -3.39 -13.26 -13.30
N THR A 198 -3.56 -12.90 -14.58
CA THR A 198 -4.05 -11.57 -14.96
C THR A 198 -5.46 -11.31 -14.41
N LEU A 199 -6.35 -12.30 -14.48
CA LEU A 199 -7.69 -12.20 -13.90
C LEU A 199 -7.63 -12.08 -12.38
N ALA A 200 -6.79 -12.85 -11.71
CA ALA A 200 -6.67 -12.84 -10.26
C ALA A 200 -6.17 -11.48 -9.72
N VAL A 201 -5.21 -10.86 -10.39
CA VAL A 201 -4.72 -9.51 -10.04
C VAL A 201 -5.78 -8.46 -10.36
N ALA A 202 -6.40 -8.55 -11.54
CA ALA A 202 -7.42 -7.57 -11.96
C ALA A 202 -8.64 -7.53 -11.03
N LEU A 203 -9.14 -8.69 -10.58
CA LEU A 203 -10.28 -8.74 -9.64
C LEU A 203 -9.94 -8.15 -8.27
N ARG A 204 -8.71 -8.33 -7.80
CA ARG A 204 -8.24 -7.70 -6.55
C ARG A 204 -8.14 -6.18 -6.72
N THR A 205 -7.57 -5.72 -7.84
CA THR A 205 -7.49 -4.28 -8.17
C THR A 205 -8.88 -3.66 -8.28
N GLU A 206 -9.82 -4.34 -8.94
CA GLU A 206 -11.22 -3.91 -9.02
C GLU A 206 -11.82 -3.73 -7.61
N ALA A 207 -11.63 -4.71 -6.73
CA ALA A 207 -12.15 -4.65 -5.36
C ALA A 207 -11.61 -3.45 -4.58
N LEU A 208 -10.31 -3.16 -4.68
CA LEU A 208 -9.66 -2.01 -4.03
C LEU A 208 -10.20 -0.68 -4.58
N LEU A 209 -10.30 -0.54 -5.89
CA LEU A 209 -10.80 0.67 -6.54
C LEU A 209 -12.27 0.93 -6.19
N ARG A 210 -13.14 -0.10 -6.24
CA ARG A 210 -14.55 0.03 -5.85
C ARG A 210 -14.72 0.39 -4.37
N ALA A 211 -13.91 -0.23 -3.49
CA ALA A 211 -13.90 0.12 -2.07
C ALA A 211 -13.48 1.59 -1.82
N ALA A 212 -12.67 2.14 -2.72
CA ALA A 212 -12.25 3.54 -2.71
C ALA A 212 -13.26 4.51 -3.39
N GLY A 213 -14.36 4.00 -3.93
CA GLY A 213 -15.42 4.79 -4.56
C GLY A 213 -15.19 5.10 -6.04
N ALA A 214 -14.27 4.40 -6.70
CA ALA A 214 -14.14 4.44 -8.16
C ALA A 214 -15.19 3.57 -8.84
N GLU A 215 -15.56 3.95 -10.05
CA GLU A 215 -16.28 3.08 -10.98
C GLU A 215 -15.27 2.24 -11.78
N VAL A 216 -15.49 0.94 -11.88
CA VAL A 216 -14.58 0.04 -12.59
C VAL A 216 -15.33 -0.71 -13.68
N VAL A 217 -14.81 -0.65 -14.88
CA VAL A 217 -15.27 -1.41 -16.05
C VAL A 217 -14.26 -2.51 -16.33
N MET A 218 -14.68 -3.75 -16.22
CA MET A 218 -13.85 -4.91 -16.52
C MET A 218 -14.11 -5.41 -17.94
N THR A 219 -13.06 -5.70 -18.74
CA THR A 219 -13.26 -6.33 -20.05
C THR A 219 -13.73 -7.78 -19.91
N ARG A 220 -13.33 -8.47 -18.84
CA ARG A 220 -13.84 -9.76 -18.39
C ARG A 220 -13.72 -9.92 -16.88
N THR A 221 -14.64 -10.65 -16.26
CA THR A 221 -14.65 -10.94 -14.81
C THR A 221 -14.53 -12.44 -14.50
N HIS A 222 -14.41 -13.27 -15.51
CA HIS A 222 -14.22 -14.73 -15.40
C HIS A 222 -13.40 -15.25 -16.59
N ASP A 223 -13.12 -16.55 -16.63
CA ASP A 223 -12.35 -17.17 -17.71
C ASP A 223 -13.21 -17.29 -18.98
N THR A 224 -13.21 -16.24 -19.80
CA THR A 224 -13.95 -16.17 -21.05
C THR A 224 -13.21 -15.31 -22.07
N ASP A 225 -13.47 -15.54 -23.35
CA ASP A 225 -13.11 -14.60 -24.42
C ASP A 225 -13.94 -13.31 -24.24
N VAL A 226 -13.38 -12.15 -24.59
CA VAL A 226 -14.11 -10.86 -24.58
C VAL A 226 -14.98 -10.73 -25.81
N ALA A 227 -14.46 -11.17 -26.96
CA ALA A 227 -15.24 -11.30 -28.18
C ALA A 227 -16.10 -12.59 -28.14
N HIS A 228 -16.96 -12.76 -29.14
CA HIS A 228 -17.73 -13.99 -29.29
C HIS A 228 -16.81 -15.15 -29.68
N ALA A 229 -17.21 -16.37 -29.32
CA ALA A 229 -16.44 -17.59 -29.64
C ALA A 229 -16.12 -17.70 -31.13
N GLY A 230 -14.86 -18.01 -31.43
CA GLY A 230 -14.35 -18.16 -32.82
C GLY A 230 -13.92 -16.82 -33.45
N SER A 231 -13.87 -15.74 -32.73
CA SER A 231 -13.29 -14.47 -33.19
C SER A 231 -11.81 -14.62 -33.51
N SER A 232 -11.33 -13.80 -34.45
CA SER A 232 -9.89 -13.71 -34.71
C SER A 232 -9.15 -13.02 -33.55
N ALA A 233 -7.84 -13.20 -33.43
CA ALA A 233 -7.03 -12.48 -32.46
C ALA A 233 -7.20 -10.96 -32.53
N SER A 234 -7.33 -10.40 -33.74
CA SER A 234 -7.62 -8.97 -33.91
C SER A 234 -9.03 -8.58 -33.48
N GLY A 235 -10.01 -9.48 -33.66
CA GLY A 235 -11.38 -9.29 -33.20
C GLY A 235 -11.44 -9.29 -31.65
N GLU A 236 -10.69 -10.18 -31.01
CA GLU A 236 -10.57 -10.22 -29.57
C GLU A 236 -9.96 -8.92 -28.99
N LEU A 237 -8.87 -8.45 -29.59
CA LEU A 237 -8.24 -7.18 -29.17
C LEU A 237 -9.16 -5.97 -29.44
N GLN A 238 -9.92 -5.99 -30.55
CA GLN A 238 -10.89 -4.93 -30.83
C GLN A 238 -12.03 -4.94 -29.79
N ALA A 239 -12.54 -6.11 -29.40
CA ALA A 239 -13.60 -6.22 -28.42
C ALA A 239 -13.20 -5.57 -27.06
N ARG A 240 -11.93 -5.74 -26.64
CA ARG A 240 -11.39 -5.07 -25.43
C ARG A 240 -11.42 -3.54 -25.55
N VAL A 241 -11.05 -3.00 -26.70
CA VAL A 241 -11.14 -1.57 -27.00
C VAL A 241 -12.59 -1.10 -27.03
N ASP A 242 -13.48 -1.91 -27.60
CA ASP A 242 -14.92 -1.56 -27.70
C ASP A 242 -15.62 -1.54 -26.34
N VAL A 243 -15.18 -2.35 -25.36
CA VAL A 243 -15.62 -2.22 -23.96
C VAL A 243 -15.29 -0.82 -23.43
N SER A 244 -14.07 -0.32 -23.64
CA SER A 244 -13.71 1.04 -23.23
C SER A 244 -14.54 2.11 -23.95
N ARG A 245 -14.74 1.96 -25.26
CA ARG A 245 -15.54 2.90 -26.06
C ARG A 245 -17.02 2.95 -25.68
N ALA A 246 -17.55 1.85 -25.19
CA ALA A 246 -18.92 1.80 -24.68
C ALA A 246 -19.10 2.59 -23.37
N HIS A 247 -18.00 3.03 -22.75
CA HIS A 247 -17.95 3.76 -21.49
C HIS A 247 -17.24 5.11 -21.68
N PRO A 248 -17.88 6.12 -22.30
CA PRO A 248 -17.28 7.41 -22.59
C PRO A 248 -16.90 8.20 -21.33
N GLU A 249 -17.41 7.82 -20.17
CA GLU A 249 -17.02 8.34 -18.85
C GLU A 249 -15.66 7.79 -18.36
N ALA A 250 -15.12 6.75 -19.00
CA ALA A 250 -13.85 6.17 -18.59
C ALA A 250 -12.66 7.10 -18.88
N GLU A 251 -11.73 7.16 -17.94
CA GLU A 251 -10.61 8.09 -17.95
C GLU A 251 -9.24 7.40 -18.05
N LEU A 252 -9.17 6.11 -17.71
CA LEU A 252 -7.96 5.28 -17.82
C LEU A 252 -8.30 3.90 -18.38
N PHE A 253 -7.34 3.34 -19.14
CA PHE A 253 -7.36 1.95 -19.61
C PHE A 253 -6.09 1.24 -19.14
N LEU A 254 -6.22 0.20 -18.35
CA LEU A 254 -5.12 -0.63 -17.86
C LEU A 254 -5.25 -2.07 -18.38
N SER A 255 -4.27 -2.53 -19.16
CA SER A 255 -4.14 -3.94 -19.54
C SER A 255 -3.10 -4.64 -18.65
N ILE A 256 -3.44 -5.82 -18.14
CA ILE A 256 -2.61 -6.59 -17.20
C ILE A 256 -2.18 -7.88 -17.87
N HIS A 257 -0.85 -8.13 -17.92
CA HIS A 257 -0.21 -9.25 -18.58
C HIS A 257 0.93 -9.85 -17.75
N CYS A 258 1.44 -10.98 -18.18
CA CYS A 258 2.66 -11.63 -17.71
C CYS A 258 3.54 -11.98 -18.89
N ASN A 259 4.78 -11.56 -18.85
CA ASN A 259 5.75 -11.73 -19.90
C ASN A 259 6.18 -13.22 -20.09
N ALA A 260 6.65 -13.54 -21.25
CA ALA A 260 7.30 -14.82 -21.55
C ALA A 260 8.39 -14.65 -22.59
N PHE A 261 9.47 -15.40 -22.42
CA PHE A 261 10.58 -15.40 -23.37
C PHE A 261 11.20 -16.81 -23.52
N SER A 262 11.82 -17.10 -24.66
CA SER A 262 12.42 -18.40 -24.90
C SER A 262 13.60 -18.73 -23.98
N ASN A 263 14.31 -17.71 -23.45
CA ASN A 263 15.33 -17.88 -22.44
C ASN A 263 14.68 -17.84 -21.04
N PRO A 264 14.72 -18.94 -20.25
CA PRO A 264 14.11 -18.97 -18.91
C PRO A 264 14.82 -18.10 -17.87
N GLU A 265 16.01 -17.58 -18.18
CA GLU A 265 16.70 -16.62 -17.33
C GLU A 265 16.16 -15.18 -17.49
N ALA A 266 15.32 -14.92 -18.51
CA ALA A 266 14.64 -13.64 -18.64
C ALA A 266 13.75 -13.41 -17.41
N ASN A 267 13.83 -12.21 -16.82
CA ASN A 267 13.17 -11.89 -15.55
C ASN A 267 12.85 -10.40 -15.45
N GLY A 268 11.98 -10.07 -14.50
CA GLY A 268 11.65 -8.70 -14.14
C GLY A 268 10.28 -8.24 -14.63
N MET A 269 9.85 -7.09 -14.14
CA MET A 269 8.61 -6.44 -14.50
C MET A 269 8.87 -5.24 -15.40
N GLU A 270 7.90 -4.88 -16.22
CA GLU A 270 7.97 -3.73 -17.11
C GLU A 270 6.59 -3.16 -17.41
N THR A 271 6.55 -1.89 -17.81
CA THR A 271 5.31 -1.24 -18.22
C THR A 271 5.45 -0.65 -19.61
N TYR A 272 4.34 -0.58 -20.31
CA TYR A 272 4.30 -0.12 -21.68
C TYR A 272 3.27 0.97 -21.88
N TYR A 273 3.57 1.90 -22.79
CA TYR A 273 2.64 2.90 -23.30
C TYR A 273 2.76 3.07 -24.82
N TYR A 274 1.73 3.66 -25.40
CA TYR A 274 1.77 4.18 -26.76
C TYR A 274 1.54 5.70 -26.68
N PRO A 275 2.44 6.54 -27.22
CA PRO A 275 2.42 7.98 -26.99
C PRO A 275 1.33 8.68 -27.82
N LYS A 276 0.09 8.63 -27.35
CA LYS A 276 -1.00 9.47 -27.88
C LYS A 276 -0.97 10.85 -27.23
N THR A 277 -0.72 10.86 -25.91
CA THR A 277 -0.62 12.05 -25.06
C THR A 277 0.45 11.86 -24.00
N ASP A 278 0.86 12.94 -23.31
CA ASP A 278 1.78 12.85 -22.14
C ASP A 278 1.18 12.06 -20.98
N ALA A 279 -0.14 11.96 -20.92
CA ALA A 279 -0.86 11.21 -19.91
C ALA A 279 -0.63 9.69 -20.01
N ASP A 280 -0.42 9.15 -21.23
CA ASP A 280 -0.10 7.73 -21.44
C ASP A 280 1.26 7.37 -20.79
N GLU A 281 2.29 8.18 -21.00
CA GLU A 281 3.62 7.97 -20.41
C GLU A 281 3.61 8.17 -18.90
N ARG A 282 2.92 9.21 -18.41
CA ARG A 282 2.76 9.47 -16.98
C ARG A 282 2.11 8.28 -16.29
N PHE A 283 1.04 7.73 -16.86
CA PHE A 283 0.36 6.57 -16.27
C PHE A 283 1.27 5.34 -16.22
N ALA A 284 1.97 5.03 -17.31
CA ALA A 284 2.94 3.93 -17.34
C ALA A 284 4.09 4.12 -16.34
N ALA A 285 4.55 5.35 -16.13
CA ALA A 285 5.61 5.66 -15.18
C ALA A 285 5.16 5.44 -13.73
N LEU A 286 3.96 5.87 -13.36
CA LEU A 286 3.38 5.63 -12.04
C LEU A 286 3.19 4.14 -11.76
N LEU A 287 2.63 3.39 -12.72
CA LEU A 287 2.51 1.93 -12.62
C LEU A 287 3.87 1.26 -12.45
N ASN A 288 4.88 1.68 -13.22
CA ASN A 288 6.23 1.13 -13.13
C ASN A 288 6.85 1.36 -11.75
N GLN A 289 6.72 2.57 -11.22
CA GLN A 289 7.24 2.94 -9.91
C GLN A 289 6.63 2.05 -8.82
N GLU A 290 5.31 2.04 -8.70
CA GLU A 290 4.59 1.31 -7.65
C GLU A 290 4.82 -0.20 -7.70
N LEU A 291 4.78 -0.78 -8.92
CA LEU A 291 5.03 -2.21 -9.12
C LEU A 291 6.47 -2.60 -8.79
N ALA A 292 7.46 -1.76 -9.12
CA ALA A 292 8.86 -2.02 -8.80
C ALA A 292 9.12 -1.99 -7.29
N GLU A 293 8.51 -1.03 -6.59
CA GLU A 293 8.62 -0.91 -5.13
C GLU A 293 7.99 -2.10 -4.40
N ALA A 294 6.81 -2.54 -4.86
CA ALA A 294 6.07 -3.63 -4.21
C ALA A 294 6.61 -5.03 -4.56
N GLY A 295 6.97 -5.25 -5.83
CA GLY A 295 7.19 -6.60 -6.37
C GLY A 295 8.55 -7.22 -6.03
N GLY A 296 9.57 -6.39 -5.79
CA GLY A 296 10.93 -6.86 -5.56
C GLY A 296 11.58 -7.59 -6.75
N LEU A 297 10.96 -7.53 -7.94
CA LEU A 297 11.53 -8.04 -9.18
C LEU A 297 12.44 -6.99 -9.82
N TYR A 298 13.28 -7.46 -10.75
CA TYR A 298 14.10 -6.55 -11.54
C TYR A 298 13.20 -5.61 -12.36
N ASN A 299 13.38 -4.31 -12.16
CA ASN A 299 12.66 -3.31 -12.93
C ASN A 299 13.30 -3.09 -14.31
N ARG A 300 12.58 -3.48 -15.35
CA ARG A 300 13.00 -3.33 -16.76
C ARG A 300 12.59 -1.97 -17.34
N GLY A 301 11.90 -1.15 -16.55
CA GLY A 301 11.51 0.22 -16.86
C GLY A 301 10.25 0.37 -17.69
N VAL A 302 9.98 1.63 -18.02
CA VAL A 302 8.88 2.05 -18.90
C VAL A 302 9.34 1.99 -20.36
N LYS A 303 8.49 1.44 -21.23
CA LYS A 303 8.82 1.21 -22.63
C LYS A 303 7.71 1.65 -23.57
N TYR A 304 8.11 2.05 -24.76
CA TYR A 304 7.22 2.28 -25.86
C TYR A 304 6.87 0.95 -26.56
N ALA A 305 5.57 0.71 -26.84
CA ALA A 305 5.14 -0.40 -27.68
C ALA A 305 3.87 -0.07 -28.47
N LYS A 306 3.69 -0.75 -29.61
CA LYS A 306 2.53 -0.59 -30.48
C LYS A 306 1.45 -1.66 -30.21
N PHE A 307 1.25 -2.01 -28.95
CA PHE A 307 0.18 -2.96 -28.60
C PHE A 307 -1.18 -2.42 -28.99
N TYR A 308 -2.02 -3.29 -29.50
CA TYR A 308 -3.28 -2.95 -30.13
C TYR A 308 -4.19 -2.12 -29.20
N VAL A 309 -4.42 -2.63 -27.99
CA VAL A 309 -5.33 -2.01 -27.03
C VAL A 309 -4.87 -0.60 -26.62
N MET A 310 -3.58 -0.37 -26.42
CA MET A 310 -3.05 0.95 -26.08
C MET A 310 -3.14 1.93 -27.25
N ARG A 311 -2.84 1.45 -28.47
CA ARG A 311 -2.84 2.29 -29.68
C ARG A 311 -4.24 2.73 -30.06
N HIS A 312 -5.26 1.89 -29.85
CA HIS A 312 -6.64 2.12 -30.27
C HIS A 312 -7.55 2.59 -29.14
N SER A 313 -7.06 2.62 -27.90
CA SER A 313 -7.75 3.27 -26.79
C SER A 313 -7.83 4.78 -27.07
N GLU A 314 -9.00 5.38 -26.83
CA GLU A 314 -9.23 6.83 -26.97
C GLU A 314 -8.87 7.61 -25.70
N ILE A 315 -8.64 6.91 -24.60
CA ILE A 315 -8.23 7.43 -23.30
C ILE A 315 -6.78 7.02 -22.99
N PRO A 316 -6.11 7.67 -22.01
CA PRO A 316 -4.78 7.27 -21.55
C PRO A 316 -4.73 5.79 -21.21
N ALA A 317 -3.73 5.09 -21.75
CA ALA A 317 -3.67 3.63 -21.67
C ALA A 317 -2.25 3.13 -21.38
N SER A 318 -2.15 2.13 -20.50
CA SER A 318 -0.91 1.43 -20.22
C SER A 318 -1.13 -0.07 -20.16
N LEU A 319 -0.05 -0.83 -20.42
CA LEU A 319 0.01 -2.27 -20.22
C LEU A 319 1.14 -2.58 -19.25
N VAL A 320 0.86 -3.44 -18.29
CA VAL A 320 1.83 -3.93 -17.31
C VAL A 320 2.16 -5.38 -17.57
N GLU A 321 3.45 -5.72 -17.48
CA GLU A 321 3.99 -7.08 -17.46
C GLU A 321 4.48 -7.37 -16.05
N LEU A 322 3.72 -8.15 -15.29
CA LEU A 322 3.94 -8.37 -13.85
C LEU A 322 5.19 -9.19 -13.52
N GLY A 323 5.75 -9.88 -14.49
CA GLY A 323 6.90 -10.78 -14.38
C GLY A 323 6.89 -11.81 -15.51
N PHE A 324 7.93 -12.64 -15.58
CA PHE A 324 8.07 -13.67 -16.63
C PHE A 324 7.52 -15.02 -16.19
N LEU A 325 6.42 -15.48 -16.78
CA LEU A 325 5.91 -16.85 -16.57
C LEU A 325 6.89 -17.92 -17.06
N SER A 326 7.72 -17.59 -18.05
CA SER A 326 8.79 -18.47 -18.53
C SER A 326 9.97 -18.61 -17.57
N ASN A 327 10.04 -17.82 -16.50
CA ASN A 327 11.06 -17.92 -15.45
C ASN A 327 10.48 -18.72 -14.27
N PRO A 328 11.03 -19.90 -13.90
CA PRO A 328 10.45 -20.73 -12.84
C PRO A 328 10.32 -20.05 -11.46
N ARG A 329 11.24 -19.12 -11.16
CA ARG A 329 11.18 -18.36 -9.89
C ARG A 329 10.06 -17.35 -9.91
N GLU A 330 9.90 -16.62 -11.01
CA GLU A 330 8.84 -15.61 -11.14
C GLU A 330 7.47 -16.25 -11.34
N GLU A 331 7.39 -17.38 -12.05
CA GLU A 331 6.17 -18.19 -12.15
C GLU A 331 5.63 -18.55 -10.75
N ALA A 332 6.50 -19.00 -9.85
CA ALA A 332 6.11 -19.35 -8.48
C ALA A 332 5.56 -18.13 -7.69
N LEU A 333 6.12 -16.95 -7.92
CA LEU A 333 5.61 -15.70 -7.34
C LEU A 333 4.25 -15.33 -7.94
N LEU A 334 4.16 -15.28 -9.27
CA LEU A 334 2.94 -14.93 -10.01
C LEU A 334 1.76 -15.85 -9.66
N ALA A 335 2.02 -17.12 -9.35
CA ALA A 335 1.02 -18.07 -8.89
C ALA A 335 0.57 -17.87 -7.44
N SER A 336 1.34 -17.13 -6.62
CA SER A 336 1.03 -16.96 -5.21
C SER A 336 -0.01 -15.86 -4.98
N ALA A 337 -0.99 -16.13 -4.11
CA ALA A 337 -2.01 -15.15 -3.73
C ALA A 337 -1.39 -13.90 -3.09
N GLU A 338 -0.31 -14.07 -2.30
CA GLU A 338 0.39 -12.96 -1.65
C GLU A 338 1.01 -11.99 -2.67
N TYR A 339 1.67 -12.52 -3.71
CA TYR A 339 2.25 -11.67 -4.75
C TYR A 339 1.18 -10.98 -5.59
N GLN A 340 0.10 -11.70 -5.94
CA GLN A 340 -1.03 -11.14 -6.68
C GLN A 340 -1.71 -10.00 -5.90
N GLU A 341 -1.83 -10.12 -4.58
CA GLU A 341 -2.33 -9.05 -3.71
C GLU A 341 -1.42 -7.83 -3.75
N LYS A 342 -0.10 -8.02 -3.55
CA LYS A 342 0.88 -6.93 -3.63
C LYS A 342 0.86 -6.19 -4.96
N MET A 343 0.69 -6.91 -6.06
CA MET A 343 0.60 -6.31 -7.39
C MET A 343 -0.69 -5.50 -7.56
N ALA A 344 -1.81 -6.03 -7.07
CA ALA A 344 -3.09 -5.32 -7.10
C ALA A 344 -3.07 -4.03 -6.27
N GLU A 345 -2.47 -4.06 -5.08
CA GLU A 345 -2.27 -2.87 -4.24
C GLU A 345 -1.35 -1.84 -4.90
N ALA A 346 -0.26 -2.27 -5.55
CA ALA A 346 0.63 -1.39 -6.29
C ALA A 346 -0.08 -0.71 -7.47
N ILE A 347 -0.86 -1.47 -8.24
CA ILE A 347 -1.69 -0.92 -9.33
C ILE A 347 -2.71 0.08 -8.77
N PHE A 348 -3.36 -0.25 -7.67
CA PHE A 348 -4.30 0.65 -7.00
C PHE A 348 -3.62 1.98 -6.62
N ARG A 349 -2.45 1.95 -5.97
CA ARG A 349 -1.70 3.17 -5.61
C ARG A 349 -1.31 3.98 -6.84
N ALA A 350 -0.85 3.35 -7.91
CA ALA A 350 -0.50 4.04 -9.15
C ALA A 350 -1.70 4.78 -9.78
N ILE A 351 -2.89 4.16 -9.75
CA ILE A 351 -4.12 4.78 -10.25
C ILE A 351 -4.52 5.97 -9.36
N VAL A 352 -4.38 5.82 -8.04
CA VAL A 352 -4.62 6.92 -7.10
C VAL A 352 -3.70 8.10 -7.39
N HIS A 353 -2.38 7.89 -7.47
CA HIS A 353 -1.40 8.93 -7.78
C HIS A 353 -1.60 9.54 -9.18
N TYR A 354 -2.28 8.84 -10.08
CA TYR A 354 -2.62 9.43 -11.38
C TYR A 354 -3.70 10.49 -11.26
N PHE A 355 -4.66 10.33 -10.35
CA PHE A 355 -5.76 11.27 -10.14
C PHE A 355 -5.47 12.35 -9.08
N GLU A 356 -4.36 12.26 -8.36
CA GLU A 356 -3.82 13.34 -7.51
C GLU A 356 -3.18 14.46 -8.35
#